data_61fd552306ddcc9d22b98d9a8dbfd332
#
_entry.id   61fd552306ddcc9d22b98d9a8dbfd332
#
_cell.length_a   1.000
_cell.length_b   1.000
_cell.length_c   1.000
_cell.angle_alpha   90.00
_cell.angle_beta   90.00
_cell.angle_gamma   90.00
#
_symmetry.space_group_name_H-M   'P 1'
#
loop_
_entity.id
_entity.type
_entity.pdbx_description
1 polymer ?
#
loop_
_entity_poly.entity_id
_entity_poly.type
_entity_poly.pdbx_seq_one_letter_code
_entity_poly.pdbx_strand_id
1 'polypeptide(L)'
;MKTKQKKMIKKLLAGVMAAAMLVAGLPVLQVSAQTVSPAKPIVIVLDPGHGGYDGGAMHKWNGKTYREKDVNLAIAKACKKKLETYMGVKVYMTRSSDYFVSLNGRVAYAKKNGADLFVALHNNASTRTNVKGACVYYPNAHYNAKIGAKGKAVAQSIQNRLVALGLKNNGVLIRNSESKTKYPDKSLADYYNVIKNSKTSGFAGLIVEHAYISNASDCTKFLGTNNMLTRLGEADALGIASYYGLIPKTTVGLSSADVTENGEVALQWNQAAGVDGYCIYRMDENQSTYQLIKKIKGEQILTYVDNTIVRGVSYEYAVCGYHTAKNATTYTALSNEIDAIYELPIPQALKAEQSANGKWKLTWSNSDMDGVSGYRIERKSAGAEEYEEIASIAGAETTSYELNENDIEDGAVYAICSYHEDNKYDDEGEYSEAVFLK
;
A
#
# COMPACT_ATOMS: atom_id res chain seq x y z
N MET A 1 -21.03 -9.80 25.00
CA MET A 1 -22.04 -8.88 24.43
C MET A 1 -21.56 -8.07 23.22
N LYS A 2 -20.39 -7.46 23.17
CA LYS A 2 -19.94 -6.66 22.00
C LYS A 2 -19.56 -7.49 20.75
N THR A 3 -19.17 -8.74 20.89
CA THR A 3 -18.78 -9.65 19.82
C THR A 3 -19.99 -10.22 19.06
N LYS A 4 -21.06 -10.57 19.78
CA LYS A 4 -22.33 -11.07 19.17
C LYS A 4 -23.04 -10.02 18.29
N GLN A 5 -23.03 -8.74 18.68
CA GLN A 5 -23.62 -7.66 17.86
C GLN A 5 -22.91 -7.40 16.52
N LYS A 6 -21.60 -7.64 16.44
CA LYS A 6 -20.85 -7.52 15.18
C LYS A 6 -21.15 -8.66 14.20
N LYS A 7 -21.39 -9.89 14.69
CA LYS A 7 -21.76 -11.05 13.84
C LYS A 7 -23.14 -10.86 13.15
N MET A 8 -24.12 -10.27 13.84
CA MET A 8 -25.48 -10.06 13.30
C MET A 8 -25.58 -9.06 12.16
N ILE A 9 -24.76 -8.02 12.14
CA ILE A 9 -24.77 -6.99 11.08
C ILE A 9 -24.14 -7.49 9.77
N LYS A 10 -23.22 -8.46 9.82
CA LYS A 10 -22.56 -9.06 8.63
C LYS A 10 -23.45 -10.06 7.86
N LYS A 11 -24.44 -10.69 8.48
CA LYS A 11 -25.29 -11.73 7.87
C LYS A 11 -26.32 -11.23 6.83
N LEU A 12 -26.48 -9.92 6.61
CA LEU A 12 -27.56 -9.38 5.75
C LEU A 12 -27.15 -9.10 4.28
N LEU A 13 -25.95 -9.42 3.83
CA LEU A 13 -25.43 -9.01 2.51
C LEU A 13 -24.91 -10.13 1.58
N ALA A 14 -25.02 -11.40 1.94
CA ALA A 14 -24.53 -12.51 1.13
C ALA A 14 -25.66 -13.23 0.37
N GLY A 15 -26.04 -12.73 -0.76
CA GLY A 15 -26.95 -13.40 -1.68
C GLY A 15 -26.83 -12.91 -3.10
N VAL A 16 -25.86 -13.39 -3.90
CA VAL A 16 -25.92 -13.39 -5.38
C VAL A 16 -24.98 -14.46 -5.99
N MET A 17 -25.61 -15.45 -6.63
CA MET A 17 -25.21 -16.32 -7.75
C MET A 17 -23.75 -16.76 -7.98
N ALA A 18 -23.52 -18.07 -7.86
CA ALA A 18 -22.35 -18.82 -8.33
C ALA A 18 -22.35 -19.02 -9.85
N ALA A 19 -21.21 -18.75 -10.49
CA ALA A 19 -20.89 -19.25 -11.82
C ALA A 19 -19.64 -20.12 -11.72
N ALA A 20 -19.77 -21.42 -11.90
CA ALA A 20 -18.70 -22.40 -11.80
C ALA A 20 -17.71 -22.30 -12.98
N MET A 21 -16.41 -22.23 -12.71
CA MET A 21 -15.33 -22.51 -13.67
C MET A 21 -14.42 -23.60 -13.12
N LEU A 22 -14.31 -24.70 -13.88
CA LEU A 22 -13.34 -25.78 -13.61
C LEU A 22 -11.91 -25.30 -13.78
N VAL A 23 -11.09 -25.42 -12.74
CA VAL A 23 -9.63 -25.25 -12.80
C VAL A 23 -8.94 -26.57 -12.48
N ALA A 24 -8.21 -27.12 -13.45
CA ALA A 24 -7.44 -28.36 -13.31
C ALA A 24 -6.23 -28.19 -12.38
N GLY A 25 -6.01 -29.18 -11.51
CA GLY A 25 -5.06 -29.15 -10.42
C GLY A 25 -3.59 -28.99 -10.79
N LEU A 26 -2.88 -28.18 -10.01
CA LEU A 26 -1.43 -28.07 -9.97
C LEU A 26 -0.90 -28.46 -8.57
N PRO A 27 0.34 -28.98 -8.44
CA PRO A 27 0.84 -29.52 -7.17
C PRO A 27 1.09 -28.43 -6.11
N VAL A 28 0.69 -28.72 -4.88
CA VAL A 28 0.81 -27.84 -3.72
C VAL A 28 2.24 -27.90 -3.17
N LEU A 29 2.91 -26.75 -3.11
CA LEU A 29 4.14 -26.53 -2.35
C LEU A 29 3.79 -25.77 -1.05
N GLN A 30 3.97 -26.42 0.10
CA GLN A 30 3.84 -25.77 1.40
C GLN A 30 4.98 -24.75 1.59
N VAL A 31 4.62 -23.49 1.80
CA VAL A 31 5.57 -22.42 2.16
C VAL A 31 5.13 -21.79 3.46
N SER A 32 6.00 -21.83 4.47
CA SER A 32 5.78 -21.18 5.77
C SER A 32 5.63 -19.67 5.62
N ALA A 33 4.70 -19.08 6.38
CA ALA A 33 4.44 -17.64 6.42
C ALA A 33 5.71 -16.87 6.82
N GLN A 34 6.21 -16.01 5.94
CA GLN A 34 7.23 -15.02 6.26
C GLN A 34 6.56 -13.66 6.44
N THR A 35 6.70 -13.08 7.63
CA THR A 35 6.35 -11.68 7.87
C THR A 35 7.31 -10.79 7.06
N VAL A 36 6.81 -10.11 6.04
CA VAL A 36 7.60 -9.15 5.26
C VAL A 36 7.49 -7.79 5.93
N SER A 37 8.56 -7.36 6.62
CA SER A 37 8.66 -5.97 7.08
C SER A 37 8.65 -5.03 5.87
N PRO A 38 7.85 -3.94 5.86
CA PRO A 38 7.84 -3.01 4.74
C PRO A 38 9.24 -2.44 4.53
N ALA A 39 9.71 -2.42 3.28
CA ALA A 39 10.99 -1.82 2.93
C ALA A 39 11.00 -0.36 3.36
N LYS A 40 12.11 0.10 3.98
CA LYS A 40 12.27 1.50 4.39
C LYS A 40 12.04 2.41 3.17
N PRO A 41 11.16 3.42 3.26
CA PRO A 41 10.90 4.31 2.15
C PRO A 41 12.16 5.09 1.75
N ILE A 42 12.32 5.34 0.46
CA ILE A 42 13.37 6.21 -0.07
C ILE A 42 13.04 7.65 0.32
N VAL A 43 13.97 8.30 1.01
CA VAL A 43 13.78 9.68 1.50
C VAL A 43 14.40 10.67 0.49
N ILE A 44 13.56 11.49 -0.11
CA ILE A 44 13.95 12.57 -1.01
C ILE A 44 13.76 13.91 -0.30
N VAL A 45 14.80 14.74 -0.29
CA VAL A 45 14.69 16.13 0.20
C VAL A 45 14.83 17.07 -0.97
N LEU A 46 13.75 17.80 -1.27
CA LEU A 46 13.71 18.86 -2.27
C LEU A 46 14.08 20.18 -1.58
N ASP A 47 14.94 20.94 -2.25
CA ASP A 47 15.42 22.22 -1.74
C ASP A 47 15.08 23.33 -2.76
N PRO A 48 13.96 24.04 -2.58
CA PRO A 48 13.71 25.25 -3.37
C PRO A 48 14.78 26.28 -3.07
N GLY A 49 15.69 26.54 -4.04
CA GLY A 49 16.78 27.49 -3.87
C GLY A 49 16.31 28.89 -3.50
N HIS A 50 17.16 29.65 -2.81
CA HIS A 50 16.86 31.00 -2.33
C HIS A 50 15.70 31.08 -1.33
N GLY A 51 15.09 32.26 -1.13
CA GLY A 51 13.91 32.47 -0.26
C GLY A 51 14.10 33.63 0.73
N GLY A 52 12.99 34.23 1.16
CA GLY A 52 12.98 35.42 2.02
C GLY A 52 13.66 36.61 1.36
N TYR A 53 14.67 37.16 2.04
CA TYR A 53 15.48 38.27 1.53
C TYR A 53 16.42 37.89 0.38
N ASP A 54 16.75 36.60 0.22
CA ASP A 54 17.52 36.11 -0.92
C ASP A 54 16.57 35.81 -2.10
N GLY A 55 16.47 36.75 -3.03
CA GLY A 55 15.59 36.65 -4.20
C GLY A 55 16.09 35.71 -5.29
N GLY A 56 17.38 35.33 -5.28
CA GLY A 56 18.03 34.69 -6.41
C GLY A 56 18.14 35.62 -7.61
N ALA A 57 18.31 35.04 -8.80
CA ALA A 57 18.28 35.79 -10.03
C ALA A 57 16.91 36.43 -10.30
N MET A 58 16.91 37.64 -10.84
CA MET A 58 15.66 38.35 -11.14
C MET A 58 15.78 39.04 -12.51
N HIS A 59 14.74 38.93 -13.31
CA HIS A 59 14.66 39.59 -14.62
C HIS A 59 13.21 39.97 -14.97
N LYS A 60 13.05 41.02 -15.80
CA LYS A 60 11.74 41.47 -16.26
C LYS A 60 11.63 41.27 -17.77
N TRP A 61 10.65 40.50 -18.23
CA TRP A 61 10.33 40.29 -19.64
C TRP A 61 8.83 40.54 -19.89
N ASN A 62 8.54 41.30 -20.91
CA ASN A 62 7.16 41.60 -21.34
C ASN A 62 6.26 42.08 -20.17
N GLY A 63 6.79 42.98 -19.33
CA GLY A 63 6.04 43.49 -18.16
C GLY A 63 5.99 42.56 -16.95
N LYS A 64 6.31 41.26 -17.08
CA LYS A 64 6.33 40.28 -16.00
C LYS A 64 7.71 40.21 -15.33
N THR A 65 7.75 40.24 -14.01
CA THR A 65 8.96 40.05 -13.21
C THR A 65 9.06 38.55 -12.82
N TYR A 66 10.19 37.94 -13.18
CA TYR A 66 10.56 36.57 -12.79
C TYR A 66 11.55 36.67 -11.64
N ARG A 67 11.20 36.06 -10.49
CA ARG A 67 12.10 35.94 -9.34
C ARG A 67 12.41 34.46 -9.14
N GLU A 68 13.69 34.13 -9.09
CA GLU A 68 14.14 32.73 -9.00
C GLU A 68 13.56 32.02 -7.77
N LYS A 69 13.54 32.66 -6.61
CA LYS A 69 12.99 32.07 -5.39
C LYS A 69 11.54 31.63 -5.52
N ASP A 70 10.70 32.37 -6.26
CA ASP A 70 9.28 32.08 -6.45
C ASP A 70 9.08 30.92 -7.43
N VAL A 71 9.83 30.94 -8.53
CA VAL A 71 9.86 29.89 -9.56
C VAL A 71 10.32 28.55 -8.95
N ASN A 72 11.45 28.57 -8.21
CA ASN A 72 11.99 27.38 -7.56
C ASN A 72 10.98 26.76 -6.58
N LEU A 73 10.28 27.58 -5.81
CA LEU A 73 9.27 27.11 -4.86
C LEU A 73 8.09 26.43 -5.59
N ALA A 74 7.62 27.02 -6.69
CA ALA A 74 6.52 26.46 -7.47
C ALA A 74 6.89 25.10 -8.08
N ILE A 75 8.08 25.01 -8.70
CA ILE A 75 8.61 23.76 -9.27
C ILE A 75 8.76 22.69 -8.18
N ALA A 76 9.34 23.04 -7.03
CA ALA A 76 9.56 22.10 -5.92
C ALA A 76 8.24 21.54 -5.36
N LYS A 77 7.21 22.38 -5.22
CA LYS A 77 5.87 21.95 -4.78
C LYS A 77 5.25 20.96 -5.79
N ALA A 78 5.40 21.22 -7.08
CA ALA A 78 4.90 20.32 -8.13
C ALA A 78 5.67 18.98 -8.13
N CYS A 79 7.01 19.02 -7.99
CA CYS A 79 7.85 17.82 -7.87
C CYS A 79 7.43 16.98 -6.65
N LYS A 80 7.27 17.60 -5.48
CA LYS A 80 6.79 16.91 -4.27
C LYS A 80 5.44 16.25 -4.51
N LYS A 81 4.44 17.01 -4.99
CA LYS A 81 3.10 16.50 -5.27
C LYS A 81 3.13 15.29 -6.20
N LYS A 82 3.97 15.33 -7.27
CA LYS A 82 4.11 14.22 -8.20
C LYS A 82 4.81 13.02 -7.58
N LEU A 83 5.91 13.20 -6.83
CA LEU A 83 6.60 12.11 -6.15
C LEU A 83 5.69 11.40 -5.13
N GLU A 84 4.82 12.14 -4.44
CA GLU A 84 3.88 11.57 -3.47
C GLU A 84 2.78 10.70 -4.11
N THR A 85 2.66 10.69 -5.44
CA THR A 85 1.81 9.72 -6.15
C THR A 85 2.48 8.36 -6.36
N TYR A 86 3.72 8.17 -5.91
CA TYR A 86 4.43 6.90 -5.99
C TYR A 86 4.51 6.20 -4.64
N MET A 87 4.64 4.87 -4.67
CA MET A 87 4.85 4.03 -3.49
C MET A 87 6.31 4.06 -3.04
N GLY A 88 6.56 3.75 -1.77
CA GLY A 88 7.91 3.57 -1.23
C GLY A 88 8.78 4.83 -1.22
N VAL A 89 8.21 6.03 -1.29
CA VAL A 89 8.93 7.30 -1.23
C VAL A 89 8.38 8.23 -0.14
N LYS A 90 9.27 8.92 0.56
CA LYS A 90 8.94 9.97 1.52
C LYS A 90 9.62 11.28 1.08
N VAL A 91 8.85 12.34 0.93
CA VAL A 91 9.36 13.61 0.37
C VAL A 91 9.28 14.73 1.40
N TYR A 92 10.41 15.37 1.64
CA TYR A 92 10.53 16.57 2.47
C TYR A 92 10.93 17.77 1.61
N MET A 93 10.67 18.96 2.09
CA MET A 93 11.12 20.23 1.50
C MET A 93 11.85 21.05 2.54
N THR A 94 12.97 21.69 2.18
CA THR A 94 13.72 22.58 3.10
C THR A 94 12.96 23.84 3.45
N ARG A 95 12.10 24.32 2.55
CA ARG A 95 11.10 25.39 2.76
C ARG A 95 9.83 25.10 1.96
N SER A 96 8.69 25.44 2.52
CA SER A 96 7.37 25.29 1.90
C SER A 96 6.68 26.64 1.60
N SER A 97 7.28 27.74 2.04
CA SER A 97 6.84 29.11 1.79
C SER A 97 8.06 30.04 1.55
N ASP A 98 7.83 31.33 1.46
CA ASP A 98 8.90 32.30 1.18
C ASP A 98 9.62 32.72 2.48
N TYR A 99 10.62 31.95 2.88
CA TYR A 99 11.56 32.27 3.93
C TYR A 99 12.98 31.81 3.58
N PHE A 100 13.98 32.45 4.18
CA PHE A 100 15.40 32.13 3.95
C PHE A 100 15.82 30.91 4.75
N VAL A 101 16.59 30.02 4.12
CA VAL A 101 17.30 28.91 4.76
C VAL A 101 18.76 28.96 4.32
N SER A 102 19.69 28.96 5.27
CA SER A 102 21.13 28.97 4.96
C SER A 102 21.57 27.69 4.26
N LEU A 103 22.63 27.74 3.44
CA LEU A 103 23.15 26.59 2.70
C LEU A 103 23.46 25.38 3.61
N ASN A 104 24.05 25.64 4.78
CA ASN A 104 24.33 24.60 5.77
C ASN A 104 23.03 24.06 6.42
N GLY A 105 22.06 24.94 6.68
CA GLY A 105 20.75 24.57 7.22
C GLY A 105 19.98 23.63 6.30
N ARG A 106 20.06 23.84 4.97
CA ARG A 106 19.42 22.98 3.95
C ARG A 106 19.95 21.54 4.04
N VAL A 107 21.27 21.38 4.07
CA VAL A 107 21.89 20.04 4.17
C VAL A 107 21.72 19.42 5.54
N ALA A 108 21.79 20.21 6.63
CA ALA A 108 21.51 19.73 7.97
C ALA A 108 20.06 19.20 8.10
N TYR A 109 19.09 19.90 7.50
CA TYR A 109 17.71 19.43 7.43
C TYR A 109 17.59 18.10 6.69
N ALA A 110 18.27 17.95 5.55
CA ALA A 110 18.28 16.70 4.79
C ALA A 110 18.89 15.54 5.60
N LYS A 111 20.04 15.78 6.26
CA LYS A 111 20.69 14.79 7.12
C LYS A 111 19.80 14.38 8.30
N LYS A 112 19.14 15.34 8.96
CA LYS A 112 18.22 15.08 10.08
C LYS A 112 17.06 14.17 9.67
N ASN A 113 16.54 14.31 8.45
CA ASN A 113 15.45 13.51 7.93
C ASN A 113 15.91 12.20 7.25
N GLY A 114 17.20 11.85 7.29
CA GLY A 114 17.72 10.60 6.74
C GLY A 114 17.66 10.54 5.21
N ALA A 115 18.00 11.64 4.53
CA ALA A 115 17.91 11.72 3.07
C ALA A 115 18.74 10.66 2.36
N ASP A 116 18.13 10.01 1.37
CA ASP A 116 18.81 9.17 0.37
C ASP A 116 19.25 9.99 -0.85
N LEU A 117 18.55 11.11 -1.10
CA LEU A 117 18.83 12.06 -2.17
C LEU A 117 18.42 13.47 -1.74
N PHE A 118 19.28 14.46 -2.05
CA PHE A 118 19.00 15.89 -1.91
C PHE A 118 18.99 16.53 -3.30
N VAL A 119 17.95 17.29 -3.64
CA VAL A 119 17.80 17.95 -4.93
C VAL A 119 17.48 19.42 -4.73
N ALA A 120 18.47 20.28 -4.98
CA ALA A 120 18.26 21.72 -5.02
C ALA A 120 17.71 22.11 -6.38
N LEU A 121 16.61 22.86 -6.38
CA LEU A 121 15.88 23.30 -7.57
C LEU A 121 16.15 24.79 -7.78
N HIS A 122 16.74 25.13 -8.92
CA HIS A 122 17.21 26.43 -9.30
C HIS A 122 16.86 26.81 -10.74
N ASN A 123 17.05 28.06 -11.08
CA ASN A 123 17.01 28.58 -12.44
C ASN A 123 18.24 29.47 -12.66
N ASN A 124 18.94 29.21 -13.74
CA ASN A 124 20.20 29.83 -14.03
C ASN A 124 20.08 31.30 -14.48
N ALA A 125 21.16 32.01 -14.46
CA ALA A 125 21.29 33.36 -15.05
C ALA A 125 22.65 33.54 -15.71
N SER A 126 22.71 34.40 -16.73
CA SER A 126 23.93 34.79 -17.42
C SER A 126 23.89 36.27 -17.79
N THR A 127 25.05 36.92 -17.83
CA THR A 127 25.19 38.26 -18.41
C THR A 127 24.94 38.26 -19.91
N ARG A 128 25.10 37.10 -20.57
CA ARG A 128 24.77 36.89 -21.99
C ARG A 128 23.33 36.35 -22.10
N THR A 129 22.41 37.18 -22.57
CA THR A 129 20.97 36.86 -22.63
C THR A 129 20.59 35.81 -23.66
N ASN A 130 21.50 35.42 -24.55
CA ASN A 130 21.28 34.33 -25.53
C ASN A 130 21.58 32.94 -24.98
N VAL A 131 22.14 32.82 -23.76
CA VAL A 131 22.35 31.53 -23.09
C VAL A 131 21.01 31.03 -22.57
N LYS A 132 20.70 29.74 -22.84
CA LYS A 132 19.42 29.10 -22.50
C LYS A 132 19.56 27.60 -22.28
N GLY A 133 18.52 26.97 -21.68
CA GLY A 133 18.38 25.54 -21.51
C GLY A 133 18.68 25.04 -20.12
N ALA A 134 18.57 23.71 -19.89
CA ALA A 134 18.72 23.05 -18.58
C ALA A 134 20.07 22.34 -18.45
N CYS A 135 20.59 22.30 -17.22
CA CYS A 135 21.65 21.38 -16.81
C CYS A 135 21.46 20.90 -15.37
N VAL A 136 22.10 19.78 -15.03
CA VAL A 136 22.06 19.26 -13.65
C VAL A 136 23.49 19.07 -13.15
N TYR A 137 23.84 19.74 -12.05
CA TYR A 137 25.10 19.51 -11.35
C TYR A 137 24.99 18.34 -10.41
N TYR A 138 26.03 17.48 -10.38
CA TYR A 138 26.13 16.31 -9.54
C TYR A 138 27.52 16.20 -8.86
N PRO A 139 27.67 15.41 -7.78
CA PRO A 139 28.94 15.26 -7.08
C PRO A 139 30.02 14.64 -7.98
N ASN A 140 31.24 15.16 -7.91
CA ASN A 140 32.40 14.56 -8.60
C ASN A 140 32.68 13.12 -8.11
N ALA A 141 33.67 12.43 -8.69
CA ALA A 141 34.02 11.05 -8.32
C ALA A 141 34.97 10.95 -7.11
N HIS A 142 35.44 12.08 -6.57
CA HIS A 142 36.38 12.09 -5.45
C HIS A 142 35.70 11.75 -4.12
N TYR A 143 36.47 11.39 -3.09
CA TYR A 143 36.05 11.10 -1.70
C TYR A 143 35.11 9.88 -1.60
N ASN A 144 33.96 9.91 -2.26
CA ASN A 144 33.01 8.80 -2.29
C ASN A 144 32.50 8.61 -3.72
N ALA A 145 33.16 7.74 -4.47
CA ALA A 145 32.85 7.48 -5.87
C ALA A 145 31.43 6.90 -6.08
N LYS A 146 30.92 6.10 -5.11
CA LYS A 146 29.56 5.52 -5.19
C LYS A 146 28.49 6.62 -5.16
N ILE A 147 28.67 7.64 -4.30
CA ILE A 147 27.76 8.81 -4.25
C ILE A 147 27.87 9.62 -5.53
N GLY A 148 29.08 9.82 -6.08
CA GLY A 148 29.27 10.48 -7.37
C GLY A 148 28.56 9.77 -8.51
N ALA A 149 28.72 8.45 -8.61
CA ALA A 149 28.06 7.63 -9.63
C ALA A 149 26.53 7.64 -9.50
N LYS A 150 26.00 7.52 -8.27
CA LYS A 150 24.57 7.66 -7.97
C LYS A 150 24.05 9.03 -8.41
N GLY A 151 24.77 10.11 -8.02
CA GLY A 151 24.40 11.48 -8.39
C GLY A 151 24.35 11.68 -9.91
N LYS A 152 25.37 11.17 -10.65
CA LYS A 152 25.39 11.21 -12.12
C LYS A 152 24.19 10.53 -12.75
N ALA A 153 23.83 9.34 -12.27
CA ALA A 153 22.74 8.56 -12.85
C ALA A 153 21.37 9.24 -12.61
N VAL A 154 21.12 9.79 -11.40
CA VAL A 154 19.90 10.56 -11.12
C VAL A 154 19.87 11.85 -11.92
N ALA A 155 20.99 12.60 -11.99
CA ALA A 155 21.11 13.82 -12.77
C ALA A 155 20.79 13.58 -14.24
N GLN A 156 21.32 12.51 -14.85
CA GLN A 156 21.03 12.15 -16.23
C GLN A 156 19.55 11.80 -16.44
N SER A 157 18.94 11.10 -15.50
CA SER A 157 17.51 10.76 -15.57
C SER A 157 16.62 12.02 -15.53
N ILE A 158 16.92 12.98 -14.65
CA ILE A 158 16.23 14.27 -14.58
C ILE A 158 16.45 15.06 -15.87
N GLN A 159 17.71 15.23 -16.31
CA GLN A 159 18.08 15.98 -17.51
C GLN A 159 17.33 15.48 -18.76
N ASN A 160 17.22 14.16 -18.92
CA ASN A 160 16.49 13.57 -20.05
C ASN A 160 15.01 13.98 -20.05
N ARG A 161 14.37 14.08 -18.88
CA ARG A 161 12.97 14.52 -18.76
C ARG A 161 12.79 16.01 -19.06
N LEU A 162 13.72 16.85 -18.62
CA LEU A 162 13.71 18.27 -18.91
C LEU A 162 13.92 18.55 -20.42
N VAL A 163 14.84 17.84 -21.06
CA VAL A 163 15.07 17.90 -22.51
C VAL A 163 13.82 17.45 -23.29
N ALA A 164 13.13 16.42 -22.84
CA ALA A 164 11.87 15.95 -23.44
C ALA A 164 10.75 17.00 -23.39
N LEU A 165 10.81 17.98 -22.46
CA LEU A 165 9.89 19.12 -22.43
C LEU A 165 10.25 20.20 -23.48
N GLY A 166 11.37 20.07 -24.17
CA GLY A 166 11.85 21.00 -25.19
C GLY A 166 12.95 21.99 -24.72
N LEU A 167 13.46 21.83 -23.48
CA LEU A 167 14.60 22.62 -23.01
C LEU A 167 15.86 22.21 -23.74
N LYS A 168 16.73 23.21 -24.08
CA LYS A 168 18.03 22.92 -24.64
C LYS A 168 18.86 22.11 -23.63
N ASN A 169 19.48 21.03 -24.10
CA ASN A 169 20.34 20.19 -23.29
C ASN A 169 21.74 20.84 -23.11
N ASN A 170 22.02 21.27 -21.86
CA ASN A 170 23.36 21.73 -21.48
C ASN A 170 24.13 20.65 -20.67
N GLY A 171 23.55 19.44 -20.54
CA GLY A 171 24.19 18.25 -20.00
C GLY A 171 24.11 18.08 -18.48
N VAL A 172 24.78 17.05 -18.00
CA VAL A 172 25.01 16.82 -16.57
C VAL A 172 26.47 17.14 -16.27
N LEU A 173 26.70 17.91 -15.21
CA LEU A 173 27.96 18.62 -15.00
C LEU A 173 28.52 18.37 -13.59
N ILE A 174 29.83 18.37 -13.47
CA ILE A 174 30.55 18.54 -12.21
C ILE A 174 31.20 19.94 -12.21
N ARG A 175 31.34 20.50 -10.99
CA ARG A 175 32.16 21.69 -10.80
C ARG A 175 33.03 21.52 -9.58
N ASN A 176 34.35 21.47 -9.80
CA ASN A 176 35.32 21.35 -8.73
C ASN A 176 35.62 22.70 -8.10
N SER A 177 36.02 22.69 -6.81
CA SER A 177 36.38 23.89 -6.09
C SER A 177 37.51 24.67 -6.75
N GLU A 178 37.26 25.89 -7.15
CA GLU A 178 38.23 26.82 -7.70
C GLU A 178 39.21 27.32 -6.65
N SER A 179 38.78 27.45 -5.41
CA SER A 179 39.60 27.78 -4.23
C SER A 179 40.43 26.62 -3.69
N LYS A 180 40.43 25.46 -4.39
CA LYS A 180 41.17 24.24 -4.03
C LYS A 180 40.75 23.66 -2.67
N THR A 181 39.50 23.91 -2.19
CA THR A 181 38.95 23.27 -1.03
C THR A 181 39.04 21.76 -1.17
N LYS A 182 39.33 21.06 -0.07
CA LYS A 182 39.53 19.59 -0.05
C LYS A 182 38.43 18.88 0.71
N TYR A 183 38.19 17.66 0.34
CA TYR A 183 37.46 16.66 1.15
C TYR A 183 38.32 16.11 2.29
N PRO A 184 37.76 15.35 3.28
CA PRO A 184 38.53 14.77 4.40
C PRO A 184 39.70 13.89 3.95
N ASP A 185 39.56 13.19 2.78
CA ASP A 185 40.62 12.37 2.19
C ASP A 185 41.67 13.18 1.39
N LYS A 186 41.65 14.52 1.51
CA LYS A 186 42.51 15.47 0.81
C LYS A 186 42.29 15.59 -0.70
N SER A 187 41.30 14.87 -1.27
CA SER A 187 40.92 15.03 -2.68
C SER A 187 40.19 16.36 -2.92
N LEU A 188 40.14 16.81 -4.19
CA LEU A 188 39.54 18.10 -4.56
C LEU A 188 38.01 18.04 -4.37
N ALA A 189 37.46 18.96 -3.57
CA ALA A 189 36.05 19.01 -3.26
C ALA A 189 35.21 19.60 -4.40
N ASP A 190 33.89 19.31 -4.35
CA ASP A 190 32.92 19.99 -5.21
C ASP A 190 32.81 21.48 -4.85
N TYR A 191 32.55 22.32 -5.86
CA TYR A 191 32.41 23.76 -5.70
C TYR A 191 31.20 24.16 -4.87
N TYR A 192 30.04 23.59 -5.19
CA TYR A 192 28.79 23.96 -4.55
C TYR A 192 28.68 23.39 -3.14
N ASN A 193 28.41 24.28 -2.16
CA ASN A 193 28.31 23.93 -0.74
C ASN A 193 27.31 22.79 -0.50
N VAL A 194 26.13 22.87 -1.10
CA VAL A 194 25.07 21.83 -0.89
C VAL A 194 25.50 20.49 -1.48
N ILE A 195 26.19 20.43 -2.60
CA ILE A 195 26.70 19.18 -3.18
C ILE A 195 27.81 18.60 -2.31
N LYS A 196 28.81 19.42 -1.95
CA LYS A 196 29.93 19.02 -1.10
C LYS A 196 29.45 18.48 0.26
N ASN A 197 28.58 19.22 0.94
CA ASN A 197 28.12 18.87 2.29
C ASN A 197 27.13 17.69 2.28
N SER A 198 26.30 17.54 1.26
CA SER A 198 25.46 16.34 1.08
C SER A 198 26.33 15.10 0.94
N LYS A 199 27.37 15.16 0.12
CA LYS A 199 28.31 14.06 -0.11
C LYS A 199 29.06 13.66 1.17
N THR A 200 29.56 14.63 1.95
CA THR A 200 30.19 14.35 3.24
C THR A 200 29.20 13.87 4.29
N SER A 201 27.91 14.12 4.10
CA SER A 201 26.83 13.61 4.97
C SER A 201 26.33 12.21 4.56
N GLY A 202 26.86 11.62 3.47
CA GLY A 202 26.58 10.25 3.07
C GLY A 202 25.52 10.06 1.99
N PHE A 203 25.02 11.15 1.35
CA PHE A 203 24.02 11.09 0.29
C PHE A 203 24.37 11.98 -0.90
N ALA A 204 23.80 11.70 -2.07
CA ALA A 204 24.00 12.54 -3.26
C ALA A 204 23.20 13.83 -3.14
N GLY A 205 23.87 14.97 -3.37
CA GLY A 205 23.24 16.27 -3.56
C GLY A 205 23.32 16.69 -5.02
N LEU A 206 22.22 17.15 -5.58
CA LEU A 206 22.14 17.67 -6.95
C LEU A 206 21.71 19.13 -6.95
N ILE A 207 22.05 19.87 -8.01
CA ILE A 207 21.45 21.16 -8.33
C ILE A 207 20.88 21.05 -9.74
N VAL A 208 19.57 21.23 -9.87
CA VAL A 208 18.86 21.27 -11.15
C VAL A 208 18.69 22.73 -11.56
N GLU A 209 19.29 23.11 -12.68
CA GLU A 209 19.15 24.42 -13.30
C GLU A 209 18.18 24.27 -14.49
N HIS A 210 16.90 24.60 -14.28
CA HIS A 210 15.85 24.28 -15.25
C HIS A 210 15.92 25.14 -16.51
N ALA A 211 16.14 26.45 -16.34
CA ALA A 211 16.08 27.41 -17.42
C ALA A 211 16.88 28.66 -17.07
N TYR A 212 17.12 29.56 -18.02
CA TYR A 212 17.80 30.85 -17.76
C TYR A 212 16.76 31.96 -17.55
N ILE A 213 16.67 32.51 -16.35
CA ILE A 213 15.83 33.69 -16.04
C ILE A 213 16.27 34.91 -16.85
N SER A 214 17.56 35.00 -17.23
CA SER A 214 18.12 36.03 -18.11
C SER A 214 17.83 35.84 -19.61
N ASN A 215 17.07 34.77 -19.98
CA ASN A 215 16.74 34.50 -21.39
C ASN A 215 15.22 34.62 -21.61
N ALA A 216 14.83 35.53 -22.53
CA ALA A 216 13.43 35.80 -22.83
C ALA A 216 12.64 34.55 -23.29
N SER A 217 13.28 33.72 -24.14
CA SER A 217 12.63 32.48 -24.65
C SER A 217 12.41 31.45 -23.55
N ASP A 218 13.38 31.25 -22.67
CA ASP A 218 13.24 30.32 -21.52
C ASP A 218 12.16 30.84 -20.57
N CYS A 219 12.16 32.13 -20.26
CA CYS A 219 11.13 32.73 -19.40
C CYS A 219 9.73 32.58 -19.96
N THR A 220 9.53 32.93 -21.24
CA THR A 220 8.20 32.88 -21.84
C THR A 220 7.68 31.46 -22.06
N LYS A 221 8.57 30.54 -22.49
CA LYS A 221 8.17 29.17 -22.80
C LYS A 221 8.05 28.27 -21.58
N PHE A 222 8.96 28.39 -20.61
CA PHE A 222 9.09 27.42 -19.52
C PHE A 222 8.79 27.97 -18.13
N LEU A 223 8.99 29.27 -17.88
CA LEU A 223 8.80 29.87 -16.56
C LEU A 223 7.58 30.79 -16.49
N GLY A 224 6.89 31.01 -17.62
CA GLY A 224 5.86 32.03 -17.76
C GLY A 224 4.50 31.67 -17.16
N THR A 225 4.17 30.42 -16.98
CA THR A 225 2.85 29.96 -16.51
C THR A 225 2.96 28.91 -15.42
N ASN A 226 1.97 28.85 -14.52
CA ASN A 226 1.89 27.83 -13.48
C ASN A 226 1.85 26.42 -14.07
N ASN A 227 1.22 26.22 -15.22
CA ASN A 227 1.20 24.93 -15.91
C ASN A 227 2.62 24.46 -16.27
N MET A 228 3.45 25.35 -16.85
CA MET A 228 4.81 25.00 -17.22
C MET A 228 5.69 24.75 -15.99
N LEU A 229 5.54 25.52 -14.90
CA LEU A 229 6.23 25.27 -13.65
C LEU A 229 5.83 23.90 -13.04
N THR A 230 4.57 23.53 -13.15
CA THR A 230 4.09 22.20 -12.77
C THR A 230 4.75 21.11 -13.62
N ARG A 231 4.78 21.26 -14.95
CA ARG A 231 5.43 20.30 -15.86
C ARG A 231 6.93 20.15 -15.60
N LEU A 232 7.64 21.23 -15.24
CA LEU A 232 9.06 21.15 -14.84
C LEU A 232 9.22 20.31 -13.57
N GLY A 233 8.44 20.58 -12.53
CA GLY A 233 8.48 19.79 -11.29
C GLY A 233 8.07 18.33 -11.49
N GLU A 234 7.10 18.05 -12.36
CA GLU A 234 6.73 16.69 -12.73
C GLU A 234 7.87 15.98 -13.52
N ALA A 235 8.60 16.69 -14.36
CA ALA A 235 9.76 16.15 -15.06
C ALA A 235 10.88 15.73 -14.10
N ASP A 236 11.17 16.57 -13.07
CA ASP A 236 12.11 16.21 -12.01
C ASP A 236 11.65 14.94 -11.27
N ALA A 237 10.38 14.90 -10.88
CA ALA A 237 9.79 13.77 -10.19
C ALA A 237 9.85 12.47 -11.02
N LEU A 238 9.50 12.54 -12.30
CA LEU A 238 9.59 11.41 -13.23
C LEU A 238 11.04 10.94 -13.42
N GLY A 239 12.01 11.85 -13.47
CA GLY A 239 13.44 11.52 -13.51
C GLY A 239 13.87 10.77 -12.24
N ILE A 240 13.51 11.27 -11.07
CA ILE A 240 13.80 10.64 -9.78
C ILE A 240 13.11 9.27 -9.69
N ALA A 241 11.81 9.21 -9.99
CA ALA A 241 11.03 7.98 -9.93
C ALA A 241 11.59 6.90 -10.87
N SER A 242 11.97 7.27 -12.10
CA SER A 242 12.58 6.36 -13.07
C SER A 242 13.92 5.80 -12.58
N TYR A 243 14.76 6.61 -11.93
CA TYR A 243 16.04 6.14 -11.39
C TYR A 243 15.85 5.13 -10.25
N TYR A 244 14.92 5.40 -9.34
CA TYR A 244 14.66 4.52 -8.20
C TYR A 244 13.73 3.35 -8.51
N GLY A 245 13.13 3.31 -9.72
CA GLY A 245 12.12 2.31 -10.06
C GLY A 245 10.89 2.42 -9.17
N LEU A 246 10.46 3.66 -8.87
CA LEU A 246 9.23 3.86 -8.08
C LEU A 246 8.02 3.49 -8.92
N ILE A 247 7.07 2.77 -8.31
CA ILE A 247 5.80 2.46 -8.95
C ILE A 247 4.71 3.45 -8.52
N PRO A 248 3.82 3.87 -9.42
CA PRO A 248 2.67 4.67 -9.07
C PRO A 248 1.82 4.00 -7.99
N LYS A 249 1.14 4.78 -7.16
CA LYS A 249 0.09 4.30 -6.25
C LYS A 249 -1.12 3.85 -7.07
N THR A 250 -1.00 2.71 -7.75
CA THR A 250 -2.13 2.04 -8.39
C THR A 250 -2.76 1.11 -7.36
N THR A 251 -4.08 1.07 -7.30
CA THR A 251 -4.80 0.09 -6.50
C THR A 251 -4.96 -1.19 -7.31
N VAL A 252 -4.62 -2.32 -6.72
CA VAL A 252 -5.15 -3.61 -7.15
C VAL A 252 -6.60 -3.65 -6.69
N GLY A 253 -7.54 -4.07 -7.53
CA GLY A 253 -8.92 -4.32 -7.12
C GLY A 253 -9.11 -5.82 -6.97
N LEU A 254 -9.45 -6.31 -5.78
CA LEU A 254 -9.90 -7.68 -5.57
C LEU A 254 -11.34 -7.78 -6.11
N SER A 255 -11.56 -8.69 -7.07
CA SER A 255 -12.85 -8.84 -7.78
C SER A 255 -13.75 -9.86 -7.10
N SER A 256 -13.15 -10.93 -6.61
CA SER A 256 -13.88 -11.97 -5.87
C SER A 256 -12.99 -12.73 -4.89
N ALA A 257 -13.66 -13.37 -3.90
CA ALA A 257 -13.12 -14.35 -2.96
C ALA A 257 -14.23 -15.40 -2.76
N ASP A 258 -14.35 -16.32 -3.72
CA ASP A 258 -15.45 -17.27 -3.80
C ASP A 258 -15.05 -18.60 -3.16
N VAL A 259 -15.92 -19.16 -2.32
CA VAL A 259 -15.75 -20.50 -1.77
C VAL A 259 -16.07 -21.52 -2.86
N THR A 260 -15.13 -22.44 -3.10
CA THR A 260 -15.27 -23.53 -4.07
C THR A 260 -16.04 -24.72 -3.45
N GLU A 261 -16.53 -25.63 -4.30
CA GLU A 261 -17.16 -26.87 -3.85
C GLU A 261 -16.24 -27.76 -2.99
N ASN A 262 -14.91 -27.57 -3.12
CA ASN A 262 -13.91 -28.31 -2.35
C ASN A 262 -13.57 -27.63 -1.01
N GLY A 263 -14.28 -26.57 -0.64
CA GLY A 263 -14.01 -25.83 0.60
C GLY A 263 -12.72 -25.01 0.57
N GLU A 264 -12.32 -24.51 -0.58
CA GLU A 264 -11.18 -23.59 -0.76
C GLU A 264 -11.69 -22.21 -1.13
N VAL A 265 -10.89 -21.14 -0.94
CA VAL A 265 -11.25 -19.80 -1.40
C VAL A 265 -10.49 -19.44 -2.66
N ALA A 266 -11.22 -19.27 -3.76
CA ALA A 266 -10.70 -18.80 -5.05
C ALA A 266 -10.75 -17.27 -5.12
N LEU A 267 -9.57 -16.64 -5.20
CA LEU A 267 -9.40 -15.20 -5.32
C LEU A 267 -9.16 -14.79 -6.77
N GLN A 268 -9.73 -13.66 -7.17
CA GLN A 268 -9.48 -13.03 -8.46
C GLN A 268 -9.31 -11.51 -8.30
N TRP A 269 -8.36 -10.92 -9.03
CA TRP A 269 -8.09 -9.49 -8.99
C TRP A 269 -7.76 -8.92 -10.37
N ASN A 270 -7.80 -7.58 -10.51
CA ASN A 270 -7.41 -6.91 -11.73
C ASN A 270 -5.91 -6.71 -11.82
N GLN A 271 -5.38 -6.68 -13.05
CA GLN A 271 -3.98 -6.41 -13.31
C GLN A 271 -3.60 -4.99 -12.87
N ALA A 272 -2.44 -4.85 -12.22
CA ALA A 272 -1.80 -3.59 -11.92
C ALA A 272 -0.56 -3.40 -12.81
N ALA A 273 -0.46 -2.27 -13.47
CA ALA A 273 0.66 -1.99 -14.36
C ALA A 273 1.98 -1.76 -13.60
N GLY A 274 3.07 -2.35 -14.12
CA GLY A 274 4.43 -2.12 -13.62
C GLY A 274 4.77 -2.85 -12.33
N VAL A 275 4.03 -3.87 -11.96
CA VAL A 275 4.35 -4.76 -10.83
C VAL A 275 5.10 -6.01 -11.31
N ASP A 276 5.94 -6.60 -10.46
CA ASP A 276 6.58 -7.90 -10.73
C ASP A 276 5.67 -9.07 -10.36
N GLY A 277 4.59 -8.80 -9.61
CA GLY A 277 3.63 -9.78 -9.14
C GLY A 277 2.80 -9.27 -7.98
N TYR A 278 2.18 -10.19 -7.22
CA TYR A 278 1.18 -9.87 -6.21
C TYR A 278 1.48 -10.52 -4.87
N CYS A 279 1.03 -9.88 -3.80
CA CYS A 279 1.03 -10.39 -2.44
C CYS A 279 -0.42 -10.52 -1.98
N ILE A 280 -0.78 -11.72 -1.53
CA ILE A 280 -2.10 -12.05 -1.02
C ILE A 280 -2.04 -12.03 0.50
N TYR A 281 -2.96 -11.31 1.11
CA TYR A 281 -3.08 -11.16 2.54
C TYR A 281 -4.43 -11.71 3.01
N ARG A 282 -4.42 -12.29 4.18
CA ARG A 282 -5.61 -12.82 4.85
C ARG A 282 -5.59 -12.41 6.32
N MET A 283 -6.75 -12.14 6.86
CA MET A 283 -7.00 -11.94 8.27
C MET A 283 -8.19 -12.80 8.68
N ASP A 284 -8.09 -13.57 9.75
CA ASP A 284 -9.23 -14.24 10.36
C ASP A 284 -9.84 -13.38 11.46
N GLU A 285 -11.01 -13.76 11.95
CA GLU A 285 -11.78 -12.98 12.92
C GLU A 285 -11.09 -12.79 14.28
N ASN A 286 -10.11 -13.62 14.61
CA ASN A 286 -9.30 -13.52 15.84
C ASN A 286 -8.04 -12.67 15.65
N GLN A 287 -7.80 -12.14 14.45
CA GLN A 287 -6.67 -11.29 14.12
C GLN A 287 -7.09 -9.82 14.00
N SER A 288 -6.16 -8.93 14.27
CA SER A 288 -6.33 -7.48 14.07
C SER A 288 -5.48 -6.92 12.93
N THR A 289 -4.69 -7.78 12.27
CA THR A 289 -3.77 -7.40 11.19
C THR A 289 -3.69 -8.49 10.13
N TYR A 290 -3.60 -8.06 8.88
CA TYR A 290 -3.39 -8.95 7.74
C TYR A 290 -2.08 -9.72 7.83
N GLN A 291 -2.14 -11.01 7.51
CA GLN A 291 -0.98 -11.88 7.36
C GLN A 291 -0.73 -12.14 5.87
N LEU A 292 0.53 -12.04 5.43
CA LEU A 292 0.92 -12.44 4.07
C LEU A 292 0.83 -13.97 3.95
N ILE A 293 -0.12 -14.48 3.17
CA ILE A 293 -0.27 -15.93 2.94
C ILE A 293 0.42 -16.38 1.64
N LYS A 294 0.56 -15.49 0.64
CA LYS A 294 1.23 -15.83 -0.61
C LYS A 294 1.88 -14.63 -1.26
N LYS A 295 3.07 -14.84 -1.85
CA LYS A 295 3.71 -13.93 -2.80
C LYS A 295 3.82 -14.63 -4.14
N ILE A 296 3.25 -14.04 -5.20
CA ILE A 296 3.16 -14.59 -6.54
C ILE A 296 3.99 -13.71 -7.47
N LYS A 297 4.90 -14.31 -8.26
CA LYS A 297 5.66 -13.61 -9.29
C LYS A 297 4.95 -13.73 -10.62
N GLY A 298 4.70 -12.59 -11.29
CA GLY A 298 4.08 -12.50 -12.60
C GLY A 298 2.94 -11.48 -12.62
N GLU A 299 3.08 -10.43 -13.41
CA GLU A 299 2.09 -9.37 -13.59
C GLU A 299 0.75 -9.89 -14.16
N GLN A 300 0.80 -11.00 -14.93
CA GLN A 300 -0.34 -11.60 -15.59
C GLN A 300 -1.05 -12.68 -14.75
N ILE A 301 -0.55 -13.02 -13.57
CA ILE A 301 -1.19 -13.99 -12.69
C ILE A 301 -2.20 -13.26 -11.82
N LEU A 302 -3.47 -13.44 -12.08
CA LEU A 302 -4.58 -12.66 -11.52
C LEU A 302 -5.51 -13.49 -10.63
N THR A 303 -5.10 -14.72 -10.28
CA THR A 303 -5.89 -15.64 -9.46
C THR A 303 -5.00 -16.38 -8.45
N TYR A 304 -5.59 -16.78 -7.34
CA TYR A 304 -4.99 -17.64 -6.33
C TYR A 304 -6.07 -18.44 -5.62
N VAL A 305 -5.78 -19.69 -5.26
CA VAL A 305 -6.66 -20.54 -4.46
C VAL A 305 -6.02 -20.73 -3.08
N ASP A 306 -6.73 -20.35 -2.03
CA ASP A 306 -6.35 -20.60 -0.65
C ASP A 306 -7.08 -21.87 -0.16
N ASN A 307 -6.31 -22.93 -0.01
CA ASN A 307 -6.76 -24.22 0.52
C ASN A 307 -6.38 -24.45 1.98
N THR A 308 -6.09 -23.38 2.71
CA THR A 308 -5.66 -23.44 4.12
C THR A 308 -6.69 -22.83 5.06
N ILE A 309 -7.91 -22.64 4.59
CA ILE A 309 -9.03 -22.15 5.41
C ILE A 309 -9.57 -23.26 6.30
N VAL A 310 -10.18 -22.86 7.40
CA VAL A 310 -10.93 -23.73 8.32
C VAL A 310 -12.41 -23.48 8.10
N ARG A 311 -13.21 -24.55 8.00
CA ARG A 311 -14.65 -24.46 7.83
C ARG A 311 -15.31 -23.83 9.07
N GLY A 312 -16.26 -22.95 8.86
CA GLY A 312 -16.90 -22.17 9.93
C GLY A 312 -16.22 -20.83 10.21
N VAL A 313 -14.93 -20.70 9.91
CA VAL A 313 -14.14 -19.49 10.19
C VAL A 313 -14.31 -18.43 9.10
N SER A 314 -14.59 -17.19 9.50
CA SER A 314 -14.66 -16.05 8.59
C SER A 314 -13.28 -15.48 8.32
N TYR A 315 -12.94 -15.29 7.04
CA TYR A 315 -11.69 -14.69 6.57
C TYR A 315 -11.95 -13.42 5.75
N GLU A 316 -11.08 -12.46 5.92
CA GLU A 316 -11.03 -11.25 5.10
C GLU A 316 -9.77 -11.26 4.25
N TYR A 317 -9.89 -11.02 2.93
CA TYR A 317 -8.80 -11.04 1.98
C TYR A 317 -8.52 -9.68 1.39
N ALA A 318 -7.24 -9.40 1.16
CA ALA A 318 -6.76 -8.25 0.41
C ALA A 318 -5.54 -8.62 -0.44
N VAL A 319 -5.32 -7.90 -1.55
CA VAL A 319 -4.21 -8.12 -2.48
C VAL A 319 -3.46 -6.81 -2.71
N CYS A 320 -2.14 -6.87 -2.83
CA CYS A 320 -1.36 -5.75 -3.35
C CYS A 320 -0.36 -6.22 -4.41
N GLY A 321 0.01 -5.31 -5.32
CA GLY A 321 1.12 -5.52 -6.24
C GLY A 321 2.47 -5.20 -5.58
N TYR A 322 3.54 -5.85 -6.01
CA TYR A 322 4.90 -5.50 -5.60
C TYR A 322 5.82 -5.29 -6.81
N HIS A 323 6.83 -4.45 -6.63
CA HIS A 323 7.92 -4.25 -7.58
C HIS A 323 9.26 -4.23 -6.85
N THR A 324 10.28 -4.92 -7.40
CA THR A 324 11.63 -5.00 -6.82
C THR A 324 12.63 -4.33 -7.77
N ALA A 325 13.25 -3.26 -7.31
CA ALA A 325 14.30 -2.55 -8.04
C ALA A 325 15.54 -2.36 -7.14
N LYS A 326 16.72 -2.67 -7.64
CA LYS A 326 18.00 -2.43 -6.97
C LYS A 326 18.03 -2.84 -5.48
N ASN A 327 17.54 -4.03 -5.17
CA ASN A 327 17.47 -4.62 -3.82
C ASN A 327 16.43 -3.96 -2.86
N ALA A 328 15.52 -3.15 -3.36
CA ALA A 328 14.37 -2.64 -2.61
C ALA A 328 13.07 -3.14 -3.23
N THR A 329 12.17 -3.67 -2.40
CA THR A 329 10.81 -4.01 -2.83
C THR A 329 9.85 -2.91 -2.38
N THR A 330 9.04 -2.43 -3.31
CA THR A 330 7.95 -1.48 -3.06
C THR A 330 6.61 -2.16 -3.33
N TYR A 331 5.54 -1.69 -2.68
CA TYR A 331 4.22 -2.30 -2.75
C TYR A 331 3.19 -1.24 -3.15
N THR A 332 2.14 -1.64 -3.87
CA THR A 332 0.94 -0.81 -4.04
C THR A 332 0.19 -0.70 -2.71
N ALA A 333 -0.84 0.15 -2.64
CA ALA A 333 -1.82 0.04 -1.56
C ALA A 333 -2.49 -1.34 -1.61
N LEU A 334 -3.03 -1.80 -0.46
CA LEU A 334 -3.93 -2.96 -0.44
C LEU A 334 -5.17 -2.66 -1.28
N SER A 335 -5.75 -3.71 -1.86
CA SER A 335 -7.04 -3.68 -2.55
C SER A 335 -8.19 -3.30 -1.60
N ASN A 336 -9.41 -3.24 -2.13
CA ASN A 336 -10.61 -3.45 -1.33
C ASN A 336 -10.55 -4.84 -0.67
N GLU A 337 -11.26 -4.97 0.41
CA GLU A 337 -11.40 -6.17 1.23
C GLU A 337 -12.62 -6.96 0.76
N ILE A 338 -12.52 -8.30 0.77
CA ILE A 338 -13.65 -9.21 0.52
C ILE A 338 -13.62 -10.32 1.56
N ASP A 339 -14.76 -10.50 2.22
CA ASP A 339 -14.96 -11.58 3.19
C ASP A 339 -15.29 -12.89 2.48
N ALA A 340 -14.81 -14.02 3.03
CA ALA A 340 -15.16 -15.36 2.61
C ALA A 340 -15.27 -16.27 3.82
N ILE A 341 -16.31 -17.11 3.84
CA ILE A 341 -16.51 -18.13 4.84
C ILE A 341 -17.00 -19.41 4.17
N TYR A 342 -16.36 -20.53 4.47
CA TYR A 342 -16.90 -21.86 4.14
C TYR A 342 -17.82 -22.28 5.27
N GLU A 343 -19.12 -22.11 5.08
CA GLU A 343 -20.14 -22.30 6.11
C GLU A 343 -20.15 -23.73 6.66
N LEU A 344 -20.41 -23.85 7.95
CA LEU A 344 -20.70 -25.14 8.58
C LEU A 344 -22.03 -25.70 8.05
N PRO A 345 -22.18 -27.02 7.95
CA PRO A 345 -23.42 -27.62 7.48
C PRO A 345 -24.58 -27.36 8.45
N ILE A 346 -25.73 -27.04 7.90
CA ILE A 346 -26.96 -26.82 8.69
C ILE A 346 -27.59 -28.16 9.01
N PRO A 347 -27.86 -28.50 10.31
CA PRO A 347 -28.59 -29.68 10.68
C PRO A 347 -30.00 -29.69 10.04
N GLN A 348 -30.41 -30.82 9.50
CA GLN A 348 -31.65 -30.95 8.74
C GLN A 348 -32.69 -31.77 9.48
N ALA A 349 -33.96 -31.62 9.08
CA ALA A 349 -35.10 -32.44 9.54
C ALA A 349 -35.24 -32.49 11.08
N LEU A 350 -35.01 -31.35 11.75
CA LEU A 350 -35.21 -31.28 13.22
C LEU A 350 -36.64 -31.63 13.58
N LYS A 351 -36.80 -32.53 14.55
CA LYS A 351 -38.08 -32.95 15.13
C LYS A 351 -38.02 -32.94 16.65
N ALA A 352 -39.15 -32.69 17.28
CA ALA A 352 -39.36 -32.84 18.71
C ALA A 352 -40.43 -33.91 18.97
N GLU A 353 -40.07 -34.94 19.70
CA GLU A 353 -41.00 -36.05 20.05
C GLU A 353 -40.92 -36.34 21.53
N GLN A 354 -42.07 -36.68 22.13
CA GLN A 354 -42.09 -37.12 23.53
C GLN A 354 -41.84 -38.62 23.57
N SER A 355 -40.86 -39.04 24.33
CA SER A 355 -40.55 -40.45 24.56
C SER A 355 -41.54 -41.11 25.49
N ALA A 356 -41.57 -42.46 25.54
CA ALA A 356 -42.51 -43.23 26.34
C ALA A 356 -42.42 -42.92 27.85
N ASN A 357 -41.32 -42.36 28.33
CA ASN A 357 -41.14 -41.92 29.72
C ASN A 357 -41.54 -40.47 29.97
N GLY A 358 -42.14 -39.80 28.97
CA GLY A 358 -42.61 -38.43 29.07
C GLY A 358 -41.57 -37.34 28.84
N LYS A 359 -40.33 -37.69 28.52
CA LYS A 359 -39.27 -36.72 28.23
C LYS A 359 -39.28 -36.28 26.76
N TRP A 360 -39.00 -35.03 26.51
CA TRP A 360 -38.85 -34.50 25.17
C TRP A 360 -37.48 -34.82 24.60
N LYS A 361 -37.46 -35.31 23.35
CA LYS A 361 -36.28 -35.64 22.60
C LYS A 361 -36.26 -34.86 21.25
N LEU A 362 -35.22 -34.14 21.02
CA LEU A 362 -34.91 -33.54 19.73
C LEU A 362 -34.10 -34.53 18.88
N THR A 363 -34.47 -34.68 17.61
CA THR A 363 -33.73 -35.51 16.64
C THR A 363 -33.53 -34.75 15.34
N TRP A 364 -32.39 -34.96 14.71
CA TRP A 364 -32.03 -34.32 13.44
C TRP A 364 -31.21 -35.23 12.56
N SER A 365 -30.99 -34.84 11.32
CA SER A 365 -30.08 -35.51 10.41
C SER A 365 -28.97 -34.57 10.01
N ASN A 366 -27.80 -35.14 9.71
CA ASN A 366 -26.66 -34.43 9.16
C ASN A 366 -26.01 -35.31 8.08
N SER A 367 -25.98 -34.82 6.84
CA SER A 367 -25.41 -35.55 5.70
C SER A 367 -23.93 -35.15 5.45
N ASP A 368 -23.47 -34.05 6.04
CA ASP A 368 -22.13 -33.56 5.97
C ASP A 368 -21.63 -33.27 7.39
N MET A 369 -20.49 -33.82 7.75
CA MET A 369 -19.88 -33.70 9.08
C MET A 369 -18.49 -33.03 9.02
N ASP A 370 -18.06 -32.62 7.84
CA ASP A 370 -16.77 -31.97 7.68
C ASP A 370 -16.71 -30.65 8.43
N GLY A 371 -15.68 -30.46 9.23
CA GLY A 371 -15.46 -29.28 10.07
C GLY A 371 -16.39 -29.17 11.30
N VAL A 372 -17.29 -30.13 11.54
CA VAL A 372 -18.21 -30.08 12.67
C VAL A 372 -17.57 -30.71 13.91
N SER A 373 -17.50 -29.95 15.02
CA SER A 373 -17.09 -30.44 16.35
C SER A 373 -18.26 -30.98 17.15
N GLY A 374 -19.47 -30.47 16.88
CA GLY A 374 -20.71 -30.87 17.56
C GLY A 374 -21.88 -29.96 17.22
N TYR A 375 -22.87 -29.96 18.11
CA TYR A 375 -24.12 -29.22 17.92
C TYR A 375 -24.47 -28.40 19.16
N ARG A 376 -25.01 -27.20 18.96
CA ARG A 376 -25.62 -26.38 20.00
C ARG A 376 -27.12 -26.42 19.87
N ILE A 377 -27.76 -26.63 21.00
CA ILE A 377 -29.21 -26.62 21.13
C ILE A 377 -29.62 -25.25 21.60
N GLU A 378 -30.45 -24.61 20.83
CA GLU A 378 -30.86 -23.24 21.03
C GLU A 378 -32.36 -23.15 21.30
N ARG A 379 -32.73 -22.37 22.32
CA ARG A 379 -34.11 -22.06 22.64
C ARG A 379 -34.39 -20.59 22.39
N LYS A 380 -35.58 -20.30 21.87
CA LYS A 380 -36.10 -18.95 21.79
C LYS A 380 -37.44 -18.86 22.46
N SER A 381 -37.49 -18.16 23.59
CA SER A 381 -38.69 -17.93 24.37
C SER A 381 -39.77 -17.17 23.60
N ALA A 382 -41.04 -17.35 23.95
CA ALA A 382 -42.13 -16.65 23.31
C ALA A 382 -41.96 -15.11 23.41
N GLY A 383 -41.92 -14.44 22.26
CA GLY A 383 -41.71 -12.98 22.22
C GLY A 383 -40.24 -12.52 22.30
N ALA A 384 -39.26 -13.40 22.47
CA ALA A 384 -37.83 -13.07 22.40
C ALA A 384 -37.39 -12.80 20.95
N GLU A 385 -36.40 -11.92 20.78
CA GLU A 385 -35.82 -11.65 19.46
C GLU A 385 -34.69 -12.60 19.11
N GLU A 386 -33.95 -13.11 20.11
CA GLU A 386 -32.75 -13.93 19.96
C GLU A 386 -32.92 -15.33 20.56
N TYR A 387 -32.12 -16.27 20.07
CA TYR A 387 -31.94 -17.59 20.64
C TYR A 387 -30.99 -17.55 21.83
N GLU A 388 -31.20 -18.49 22.77
CA GLU A 388 -30.35 -18.75 23.93
C GLU A 388 -29.84 -20.19 23.85
N GLU A 389 -28.53 -20.39 23.95
CA GLU A 389 -27.91 -21.71 24.03
C GLU A 389 -28.32 -22.38 25.34
N ILE A 390 -28.97 -23.55 25.26
CA ILE A 390 -29.35 -24.36 26.41
C ILE A 390 -28.47 -25.60 26.58
N ALA A 391 -27.83 -26.07 25.52
CA ALA A 391 -26.85 -27.16 25.60
C ALA A 391 -25.86 -27.13 24.46
N SER A 392 -24.61 -27.57 24.71
CA SER A 392 -23.58 -27.87 23.70
C SER A 392 -23.24 -29.36 23.78
N ILE A 393 -23.19 -30.02 22.61
CA ILE A 393 -23.04 -31.48 22.51
C ILE A 393 -21.87 -31.75 21.55
N ALA A 394 -20.83 -32.39 22.04
CA ALA A 394 -19.69 -32.79 21.21
C ALA A 394 -20.02 -34.03 20.37
N GLY A 395 -19.38 -34.11 19.18
CA GLY A 395 -19.49 -35.25 18.27
C GLY A 395 -20.32 -34.93 17.03
N ALA A 396 -19.64 -34.90 15.87
CA ALA A 396 -20.26 -34.61 14.57
C ALA A 396 -21.34 -35.60 14.16
N GLU A 397 -21.25 -36.84 14.62
CA GLU A 397 -22.20 -37.91 14.35
C GLU A 397 -23.43 -37.91 15.28
N THR A 398 -23.50 -36.99 16.23
CA THR A 398 -24.65 -36.87 17.16
C THR A 398 -25.89 -36.41 16.39
N THR A 399 -27.00 -37.13 16.57
CA THR A 399 -28.28 -36.87 15.89
C THR A 399 -29.47 -36.74 16.83
N SER A 400 -29.26 -36.69 18.14
CA SER A 400 -30.35 -36.49 19.08
C SER A 400 -29.88 -35.91 20.41
N TYR A 401 -30.81 -35.24 21.10
CA TYR A 401 -30.64 -34.68 22.43
C TYR A 401 -31.93 -34.81 23.23
N GLU A 402 -31.85 -35.26 24.48
CA GLU A 402 -32.98 -35.31 25.40
C GLU A 402 -32.99 -34.04 26.26
N LEU A 403 -34.07 -33.24 26.18
CA LEU A 403 -34.21 -31.99 26.93
C LEU A 403 -34.31 -32.26 28.43
N ASN A 404 -33.59 -31.47 29.22
CA ASN A 404 -33.77 -31.43 30.66
C ASN A 404 -35.06 -30.66 31.02
N GLU A 405 -35.63 -30.91 32.19
CA GLU A 405 -36.85 -30.23 32.65
C GLU A 405 -36.70 -28.68 32.65
N ASN A 406 -35.53 -28.16 32.97
CA ASN A 406 -35.25 -26.73 33.00
C ASN A 406 -35.12 -26.10 31.59
N ASP A 407 -34.91 -26.92 30.55
CA ASP A 407 -34.76 -26.46 29.17
C ASP A 407 -36.12 -26.34 28.46
N ILE A 408 -37.20 -26.87 29.09
CA ILE A 408 -38.54 -26.87 28.53
C ILE A 408 -39.26 -25.58 28.92
N GLU A 409 -39.77 -24.85 27.94
CA GLU A 409 -40.52 -23.62 28.13
C GLU A 409 -41.76 -23.61 27.22
N ASP A 410 -42.93 -23.31 27.80
CA ASP A 410 -44.18 -23.27 27.04
C ASP A 410 -44.18 -22.13 26.00
N GLY A 411 -44.54 -22.44 24.77
CA GLY A 411 -44.56 -21.51 23.67
C GLY A 411 -43.17 -21.14 23.08
N ALA A 412 -42.08 -21.71 23.60
CA ALA A 412 -40.78 -21.54 23.02
C ALA A 412 -40.57 -22.37 21.74
N VAL A 413 -39.64 -21.93 20.89
CA VAL A 413 -39.14 -22.67 19.73
C VAL A 413 -37.72 -23.13 19.97
N TYR A 414 -37.36 -24.27 19.38
CA TYR A 414 -36.04 -24.87 19.51
C TYR A 414 -35.41 -25.00 18.11
N ALA A 415 -34.14 -24.70 18.03
CA ALA A 415 -33.33 -24.84 16.82
C ALA A 415 -31.97 -25.46 17.18
N ILE A 416 -31.26 -25.94 16.16
CA ILE A 416 -29.93 -26.54 16.33
C ILE A 416 -29.00 -25.90 15.30
N CYS A 417 -27.79 -25.58 15.71
CA CYS A 417 -26.70 -25.27 14.78
C CYS A 417 -25.53 -26.23 15.01
N SER A 418 -24.75 -26.48 13.96
CA SER A 418 -23.44 -27.10 14.07
C SER A 418 -22.43 -26.07 14.58
N TYR A 419 -21.39 -26.52 15.28
CA TYR A 419 -20.29 -25.66 15.67
C TYR A 419 -18.92 -26.28 15.32
N HIS A 420 -17.92 -25.42 15.09
CA HIS A 420 -16.51 -25.77 15.03
C HIS A 420 -15.81 -25.19 16.26
N GLU A 421 -15.07 -26.02 16.98
CA GLU A 421 -14.26 -25.59 18.13
C GLU A 421 -12.91 -26.30 18.07
N ASP A 422 -11.86 -25.49 18.14
CA ASP A 422 -10.49 -25.95 18.31
C ASP A 422 -9.72 -25.00 19.26
N ASN A 423 -8.40 -25.14 19.37
CA ASN A 423 -7.58 -24.28 20.22
C ASN A 423 -7.60 -22.79 19.83
N LYS A 424 -8.11 -22.45 18.64
CA LYS A 424 -8.05 -21.09 18.07
C LYS A 424 -9.44 -20.53 17.76
N TYR A 425 -10.38 -21.37 17.37
CA TYR A 425 -11.68 -20.96 16.85
C TYR A 425 -12.82 -21.59 17.67
N ASP A 426 -13.90 -20.85 17.81
CA ASP A 426 -15.17 -21.27 18.41
C ASP A 426 -16.30 -20.61 17.60
N ASP A 427 -16.69 -21.27 16.49
CA ASP A 427 -17.60 -20.73 15.49
C ASP A 427 -18.85 -21.56 15.35
N GLU A 428 -19.99 -20.88 15.13
CA GLU A 428 -21.33 -21.46 14.95
C GLU A 428 -21.76 -21.36 13.49
N GLY A 429 -22.41 -22.40 12.97
CA GLY A 429 -23.12 -22.42 11.71
C GLY A 429 -24.50 -21.73 11.78
N GLU A 430 -25.23 -21.80 10.69
CA GLU A 430 -26.63 -21.36 10.66
C GLU A 430 -27.54 -22.32 11.37
N TYR A 431 -28.68 -21.81 11.88
CA TYR A 431 -29.70 -22.60 12.58
C TYR A 431 -30.51 -23.46 11.62
N SER A 432 -30.88 -24.66 12.05
CA SER A 432 -31.92 -25.49 11.46
C SER A 432 -33.27 -24.77 11.39
N GLU A 433 -34.25 -25.35 10.69
CA GLU A 433 -35.64 -24.99 10.90
C GLU A 433 -36.01 -25.23 12.36
N ALA A 434 -36.81 -24.33 12.94
CA ALA A 434 -37.19 -24.39 14.33
C ALA A 434 -38.41 -25.31 14.56
N VAL A 435 -38.47 -25.94 15.72
CA VAL A 435 -39.61 -26.79 16.12
C VAL A 435 -40.22 -26.31 17.47
N PHE A 436 -41.51 -26.57 17.61
CA PHE A 436 -42.23 -26.43 18.90
C PHE A 436 -42.35 -27.77 19.62
N LEU A 437 -42.35 -27.75 20.92
CA LEU A 437 -42.79 -28.91 21.72
C LEU A 437 -44.33 -28.95 21.71
N LYS A 438 -44.92 -29.96 21.10
CA LYS A 438 -46.37 -30.10 20.95
C LYS A 438 -46.89 -31.33 21.70
#